data_a665319591e9fa2bad551efea7e3b785
#
_entry.id   a665319591e9fa2bad551efea7e3b785
#
_cell.length_a   1.000
_cell.length_b   1.000
_cell.length_c   1.000
_cell.angle_alpha   90.00
_cell.angle_beta   90.00
_cell.angle_gamma   90.00
#
_symmetry.space_group_name_H-M   'P 1'
#
loop_
_entity.id
_entity.type
_entity.pdbx_description
1 polymer ?
#
loop_
_entity_poly.entity_id
_entity_poly.type
_entity_poly.pdbx_seq_one_letter_code
_entity_poly.pdbx_strand_id
1 'polypeptide(L)'
;MPNWFKLSKAMLIAGGLMTTAAHAEETITWWDFFGGGDGVRMKQMVADFNEAHKGKIKIDATTLEWGTPFYSKVQTSAAVGEAPDIMTYHASRIPLAVKQGILQEITADDWKTMGLGQSDYAPATWEAIGSDGKQYAVPLDTHPIVLYYNKDLLKKAGMLDDNGKPKGMDSRENFTATLKALKDAGVKFPLGSVTADGNFMFRTIYSLVGQQDGELMTDGEFLAGDNAEKLENALAVLSDWTKEGLQSTYTDYPATVALFTSGEAAMMINGVWEVPTMTDLQKNGKLFEWGAVELPVIFDHPSTYADSHAFAIPANKGKEMSPEKRAAVLEVMSWMSKNSLFWATAGHIPAYGPVTNSAEYKAMEPNSTYSSLTSHMIFDPRTPLAGIAGPIFDVMSNFFVPTLNGEMEPAKAVEEIKAGLADL
;
A
#
# COMPACT_ATOMS: atom_id res chain seq x y z
N MET A 1 -11.28 -70.65 -70.53
CA MET A 1 -9.88 -70.33 -70.65
C MET A 1 -9.78 -68.81 -70.75
N PRO A 2 -8.83 -68.11 -70.11
CA PRO A 2 -8.53 -68.10 -68.65
C PRO A 2 -8.92 -66.75 -68.03
N ASN A 3 -9.01 -66.83 -66.66
CA ASN A 3 -9.26 -65.73 -65.77
C ASN A 3 -8.09 -64.75 -65.72
N TRP A 4 -8.37 -63.45 -65.60
CA TRP A 4 -7.42 -62.43 -65.11
C TRP A 4 -7.99 -61.70 -63.95
N PHE A 5 -7.40 -62.03 -62.77
CA PHE A 5 -7.57 -61.27 -61.51
C PHE A 5 -6.88 -59.94 -61.60
N LYS A 6 -7.57 -58.83 -61.37
CA LYS A 6 -7.00 -57.56 -61.13
C LYS A 6 -6.95 -57.35 -59.62
N LEU A 7 -5.75 -57.35 -59.03
CA LEU A 7 -5.50 -56.90 -57.68
C LEU A 7 -5.49 -55.35 -57.64
N SER A 8 -6.45 -54.81 -56.95
CA SER A 8 -6.49 -53.38 -56.59
C SER A 8 -5.73 -53.21 -55.28
N LYS A 9 -4.60 -52.50 -55.27
CA LYS A 9 -3.93 -52.07 -54.08
C LYS A 9 -4.70 -50.93 -53.44
N ALA A 10 -5.34 -51.17 -52.33
CA ALA A 10 -5.87 -50.12 -51.45
C ALA A 10 -4.72 -49.50 -50.67
N MET A 11 -4.42 -48.23 -50.94
CA MET A 11 -3.45 -47.41 -50.22
C MET A 11 -4.16 -46.83 -49.01
N LEU A 12 -3.92 -47.38 -47.79
CA LEU A 12 -4.35 -46.79 -46.55
C LEU A 12 -3.50 -45.53 -46.30
N ILE A 13 -4.07 -44.36 -46.47
CA ILE A 13 -3.52 -43.10 -45.96
C ILE A 13 -3.89 -43.04 -44.45
N ALA A 14 -2.94 -43.39 -43.60
CA ALA A 14 -3.03 -43.12 -42.17
C ALA A 14 -2.84 -41.60 -41.93
N GLY A 15 -3.95 -40.87 -41.98
CA GLY A 15 -3.98 -39.46 -41.51
C GLY A 15 -3.80 -39.43 -40.01
N GLY A 16 -2.59 -39.14 -39.56
CA GLY A 16 -2.33 -38.84 -38.15
C GLY A 16 -3.09 -37.58 -37.76
N LEU A 17 -4.23 -37.75 -37.09
CA LEU A 17 -4.84 -36.66 -36.32
C LEU A 17 -3.89 -36.31 -35.21
N MET A 18 -3.07 -35.24 -35.39
CA MET A 18 -2.48 -34.54 -34.30
C MET A 18 -3.61 -33.88 -33.51
N THR A 19 -4.12 -34.57 -32.50
CA THR A 19 -4.92 -33.96 -31.48
C THR A 19 -4.00 -33.01 -30.71
N THR A 20 -4.03 -31.73 -31.05
CA THR A 20 -3.56 -30.69 -30.14
C THR A 20 -4.41 -30.83 -28.88
N ALA A 21 -3.84 -31.37 -27.81
CA ALA A 21 -4.46 -31.33 -26.51
C ALA A 21 -4.76 -29.86 -26.25
N ALA A 22 -6.03 -29.47 -26.32
CA ALA A 22 -6.47 -28.19 -25.82
C ALA A 22 -6.19 -28.24 -24.32
N HIS A 23 -5.11 -27.56 -23.87
CA HIS A 23 -4.90 -27.33 -22.45
C HIS A 23 -6.14 -26.61 -21.94
N ALA A 24 -6.79 -27.17 -20.92
CA ALA A 24 -7.85 -26.47 -20.22
C ALA A 24 -7.31 -25.15 -19.68
N GLU A 25 -8.12 -24.08 -19.75
CA GLU A 25 -7.75 -22.78 -19.19
C GLU A 25 -7.43 -22.94 -17.71
N GLU A 26 -6.23 -22.49 -17.29
CA GLU A 26 -5.80 -22.55 -15.91
C GLU A 26 -6.46 -21.43 -15.11
N THR A 27 -7.23 -21.77 -14.09
CA THR A 27 -7.88 -20.77 -13.23
C THR A 27 -7.03 -20.51 -12.00
N ILE A 28 -6.66 -19.24 -11.78
CA ILE A 28 -5.89 -18.76 -10.64
C ILE A 28 -6.83 -18.05 -9.67
N THR A 29 -7.00 -18.59 -8.48
CA THR A 29 -7.74 -17.95 -7.41
C THR A 29 -6.88 -16.88 -6.73
N TRP A 30 -7.42 -15.66 -6.59
CA TRP A 30 -6.72 -14.55 -5.97
C TRP A 30 -7.59 -13.91 -4.89
N TRP A 31 -7.02 -13.73 -3.69
CA TRP A 31 -7.64 -12.91 -2.65
C TRP A 31 -6.93 -11.58 -2.52
N ASP A 32 -7.71 -10.52 -2.58
CA ASP A 32 -7.28 -9.15 -2.36
C ASP A 32 -8.15 -8.48 -1.27
N PHE A 33 -7.75 -7.28 -0.86
CA PHE A 33 -8.48 -6.44 0.08
C PHE A 33 -8.68 -5.00 -0.45
N PHE A 34 -8.54 -4.81 -1.76
CA PHE A 34 -8.69 -3.49 -2.37
C PHE A 34 -10.15 -3.06 -2.39
N GLY A 35 -10.44 -2.01 -1.60
CA GLY A 35 -11.75 -1.35 -1.56
C GLY A 35 -11.75 -0.05 -2.36
N GLY A 36 -12.90 0.65 -2.36
CA GLY A 36 -12.98 2.00 -2.94
C GLY A 36 -12.46 2.13 -4.36
N GLY A 37 -11.74 3.21 -4.60
CA GLY A 37 -11.25 3.57 -5.94
C GLY A 37 -10.12 2.70 -6.46
N ASP A 38 -9.25 2.21 -5.61
CA ASP A 38 -8.17 1.27 -5.95
C ASP A 38 -8.73 -0.11 -6.31
N GLY A 39 -9.76 -0.59 -5.60
CA GLY A 39 -10.45 -1.82 -5.95
C GLY A 39 -11.09 -1.79 -7.34
N VAL A 40 -11.63 -0.65 -7.76
CA VAL A 40 -12.15 -0.48 -9.13
C VAL A 40 -11.02 -0.64 -10.16
N ARG A 41 -9.84 -0.05 -9.90
CA ARG A 41 -8.67 -0.14 -10.80
C ARG A 41 -8.12 -1.56 -10.85
N MET A 42 -8.04 -2.25 -9.71
CA MET A 42 -7.57 -3.64 -9.69
C MET A 42 -8.52 -4.58 -10.44
N LYS A 43 -9.83 -4.42 -10.30
CA LYS A 43 -10.82 -5.18 -11.09
C LYS A 43 -10.65 -4.97 -12.59
N GLN A 44 -10.31 -3.75 -13.03
CA GLN A 44 -10.01 -3.49 -14.43
C GLN A 44 -8.73 -4.22 -14.87
N MET A 45 -7.64 -4.17 -14.08
CA MET A 45 -6.41 -4.91 -14.39
C MET A 45 -6.65 -6.42 -14.49
N VAL A 46 -7.47 -6.99 -13.60
CA VAL A 46 -7.88 -8.41 -13.68
C VAL A 46 -8.65 -8.70 -14.97
N ALA A 47 -9.57 -7.82 -15.36
CA ALA A 47 -10.32 -7.97 -16.60
C ALA A 47 -9.41 -7.90 -17.84
N ASP A 48 -8.47 -6.96 -17.86
CA ASP A 48 -7.49 -6.79 -18.95
C ASP A 48 -6.56 -8.01 -19.05
N PHE A 49 -6.09 -8.53 -17.91
CA PHE A 49 -5.32 -9.78 -17.87
C PHE A 49 -6.12 -10.95 -18.47
N ASN A 50 -7.36 -11.13 -18.00
CA ASN A 50 -8.21 -12.23 -18.43
C ASN A 50 -8.52 -12.18 -19.94
N GLU A 51 -8.71 -10.99 -20.51
CA GLU A 51 -8.89 -10.86 -21.96
C GLU A 51 -7.57 -11.13 -22.72
N ALA A 52 -6.42 -10.64 -22.23
CA ALA A 52 -5.12 -10.87 -22.85
C ALA A 52 -4.68 -12.35 -22.82
N HIS A 53 -5.13 -13.13 -21.82
CA HIS A 53 -4.74 -14.52 -21.62
C HIS A 53 -5.89 -15.52 -21.86
N LYS A 54 -6.97 -15.08 -22.51
CA LYS A 54 -8.16 -15.88 -22.77
C LYS A 54 -7.85 -17.25 -23.35
N GLY A 55 -8.45 -18.28 -22.75
CA GLY A 55 -8.25 -19.69 -23.13
C GLY A 55 -6.93 -20.29 -22.65
N LYS A 56 -6.12 -19.54 -21.86
CA LYS A 56 -4.87 -20.02 -21.28
C LYS A 56 -4.85 -19.91 -19.77
N ILE A 57 -5.04 -18.68 -19.24
CA ILE A 57 -5.05 -18.39 -17.81
C ILE A 57 -6.20 -17.43 -17.53
N LYS A 58 -6.93 -17.69 -16.44
CA LYS A 58 -8.01 -16.84 -15.96
C LYS A 58 -7.80 -16.56 -14.47
N ILE A 59 -7.86 -15.30 -14.07
CA ILE A 59 -7.91 -14.89 -12.66
C ILE A 59 -9.37 -14.92 -12.20
N ASP A 60 -9.60 -15.59 -11.06
CA ASP A 60 -10.84 -15.54 -10.28
C ASP A 60 -10.54 -14.84 -8.96
N ALA A 61 -10.78 -13.53 -8.93
CA ALA A 61 -10.43 -12.66 -7.81
C ALA A 61 -11.60 -12.52 -6.82
N THR A 62 -11.29 -12.57 -5.52
CA THR A 62 -12.23 -12.32 -4.42
C THR A 62 -11.66 -11.23 -3.52
N THR A 63 -12.39 -10.11 -3.41
CA THR A 63 -12.06 -9.03 -2.47
C THR A 63 -12.64 -9.35 -1.09
N LEU A 64 -11.78 -9.34 -0.08
CA LEU A 64 -12.10 -9.58 1.33
C LEU A 64 -12.00 -8.29 2.13
N GLU A 65 -12.53 -8.29 3.35
CA GLU A 65 -12.41 -7.16 4.27
C GLU A 65 -10.97 -6.91 4.66
N TRP A 66 -10.52 -5.65 4.55
CA TRP A 66 -9.18 -5.22 4.89
C TRP A 66 -8.85 -5.35 6.39
N GLY A 67 -7.58 -5.56 6.71
CA GLY A 67 -7.07 -5.59 8.09
C GLY A 67 -7.10 -6.98 8.72
N THR A 68 -7.30 -7.06 10.02
CA THR A 68 -7.29 -8.31 10.80
C THR A 68 -8.17 -9.42 10.22
N PRO A 69 -9.40 -9.15 9.72
CA PRO A 69 -10.23 -10.19 9.10
C PRO A 69 -9.55 -10.88 7.91
N PHE A 70 -8.88 -10.11 7.03
CA PHE A 70 -8.14 -10.67 5.90
C PHE A 70 -7.03 -11.61 6.36
N TYR A 71 -6.15 -11.14 7.24
CA TYR A 71 -5.00 -11.91 7.68
C TYR A 71 -5.39 -13.17 8.46
N SER A 72 -6.40 -13.09 9.32
CA SER A 72 -6.93 -14.24 10.05
C SER A 72 -7.51 -15.28 9.11
N LYS A 73 -8.24 -14.84 8.07
CA LYS A 73 -8.79 -15.75 7.06
C LYS A 73 -7.68 -16.43 6.26
N VAL A 74 -6.66 -15.70 5.82
CA VAL A 74 -5.51 -16.27 5.10
C VAL A 74 -4.83 -17.34 5.97
N GLN A 75 -4.51 -17.01 7.22
CA GLN A 75 -3.84 -17.90 8.15
C GLN A 75 -4.64 -19.19 8.39
N THR A 76 -5.93 -19.07 8.69
CA THR A 76 -6.80 -20.23 8.94
C THR A 76 -7.00 -21.09 7.70
N SER A 77 -7.19 -20.47 6.53
CA SER A 77 -7.36 -21.21 5.28
C SER A 77 -6.08 -21.90 4.83
N ALA A 78 -4.91 -21.27 4.98
CA ALA A 78 -3.62 -21.90 4.68
C ALA A 78 -3.36 -23.13 5.56
N ALA A 79 -3.74 -23.07 6.84
CA ALA A 79 -3.60 -24.17 7.79
C ALA A 79 -4.40 -25.44 7.43
N VAL A 80 -5.50 -25.28 6.65
CA VAL A 80 -6.36 -26.39 6.19
C VAL A 80 -6.25 -26.65 4.66
N GLY A 81 -5.31 -25.96 3.97
CA GLY A 81 -5.08 -26.16 2.55
C GLY A 81 -6.12 -25.52 1.62
N GLU A 82 -6.84 -24.48 2.09
CA GLU A 82 -7.93 -23.82 1.39
C GLU A 82 -7.64 -22.32 1.08
N ALA A 83 -6.41 -21.84 1.28
CA ALA A 83 -6.02 -20.52 0.85
C ALA A 83 -5.94 -20.42 -0.70
N PRO A 84 -6.02 -19.22 -1.29
CA PRO A 84 -5.99 -19.03 -2.74
C PRO A 84 -4.64 -19.41 -3.36
N ASP A 85 -4.56 -19.38 -4.69
CA ASP A 85 -3.29 -19.60 -5.41
C ASP A 85 -2.34 -18.40 -5.28
N ILE A 86 -2.89 -17.19 -5.19
CA ILE A 86 -2.17 -15.93 -5.02
C ILE A 86 -2.96 -15.01 -4.09
N MET A 87 -2.29 -14.16 -3.35
CA MET A 87 -2.93 -13.11 -2.54
C MET A 87 -2.20 -11.78 -2.64
N THR A 88 -2.93 -10.69 -2.49
CA THR A 88 -2.33 -9.40 -2.13
C THR A 88 -1.93 -9.43 -0.67
N TYR A 89 -0.72 -8.95 -0.36
CA TYR A 89 -0.20 -8.97 0.99
C TYR A 89 0.61 -7.70 1.27
N HIS A 90 0.58 -7.19 2.50
CA HIS A 90 1.44 -6.08 2.86
C HIS A 90 2.87 -6.57 3.15
N ALA A 91 3.85 -5.86 2.62
CA ALA A 91 5.26 -6.20 2.83
C ALA A 91 5.65 -6.14 4.32
N SER A 92 5.08 -5.20 5.07
CA SER A 92 5.26 -5.09 6.54
C SER A 92 4.86 -6.35 7.32
N ARG A 93 3.97 -7.19 6.77
CA ARG A 93 3.49 -8.42 7.40
C ARG A 93 4.32 -9.67 7.05
N ILE A 94 5.25 -9.58 6.12
CA ILE A 94 6.04 -10.74 5.66
C ILE A 94 6.84 -11.39 6.79
N PRO A 95 7.54 -10.66 7.69
CA PRO A 95 8.29 -11.32 8.78
C PRO A 95 7.40 -12.20 9.68
N LEU A 96 6.19 -11.74 10.00
CA LEU A 96 5.24 -12.53 10.78
C LEU A 96 4.74 -13.76 9.99
N ALA A 97 4.39 -13.56 8.73
CA ALA A 97 3.87 -14.62 7.87
C ALA A 97 4.91 -15.74 7.63
N VAL A 98 6.18 -15.36 7.47
CA VAL A 98 7.30 -16.32 7.37
C VAL A 98 7.48 -17.09 8.69
N LYS A 99 7.47 -16.41 9.84
CA LYS A 99 7.52 -17.06 11.16
C LYS A 99 6.37 -18.05 11.36
N GLN A 100 5.20 -17.77 10.81
CA GLN A 100 4.03 -18.63 10.87
C GLN A 100 4.02 -19.74 9.81
N GLY A 101 4.96 -19.72 8.85
CA GLY A 101 5.05 -20.71 7.78
C GLY A 101 3.89 -20.64 6.77
N ILE A 102 3.27 -19.49 6.58
CA ILE A 102 2.10 -19.31 5.69
C ILE A 102 2.44 -18.76 4.31
N LEU A 103 3.71 -18.51 4.02
CA LEU A 103 4.19 -18.04 2.71
C LEU A 103 5.12 -19.05 2.05
N GLN A 104 5.02 -19.17 0.74
CA GLN A 104 6.01 -19.88 -0.07
C GLN A 104 7.12 -18.91 -0.51
N GLU A 105 8.35 -19.40 -0.59
CA GLU A 105 9.46 -18.68 -1.17
C GLU A 105 9.24 -18.44 -2.65
N ILE A 106 9.56 -17.24 -3.12
CA ILE A 106 9.74 -16.92 -4.54
C ILE A 106 11.21 -17.18 -4.88
N THR A 107 11.46 -18.28 -5.52
CA THR A 107 12.82 -18.79 -5.77
C THR A 107 13.54 -18.00 -6.87
N ALA A 108 14.86 -18.20 -6.99
CA ALA A 108 15.65 -17.60 -8.08
C ALA A 108 15.13 -18.04 -9.46
N ASP A 109 14.66 -19.29 -9.60
CA ASP A 109 14.07 -19.78 -10.86
C ASP A 109 12.71 -19.13 -11.14
N ASP A 110 11.92 -18.83 -10.11
CA ASP A 110 10.66 -18.10 -10.27
C ASP A 110 10.92 -16.67 -10.78
N TRP A 111 11.86 -15.96 -10.18
CA TRP A 111 12.26 -14.62 -10.62
C TRP A 111 12.73 -14.62 -12.09
N LYS A 112 13.54 -15.61 -12.45
CA LYS A 112 13.97 -15.80 -13.84
C LYS A 112 12.80 -16.08 -14.77
N THR A 113 11.85 -16.93 -14.36
CA THR A 113 10.65 -17.26 -15.15
C THR A 113 9.78 -16.03 -15.39
N MET A 114 9.62 -15.17 -14.40
CA MET A 114 8.90 -13.90 -14.52
C MET A 114 9.64 -12.88 -15.41
N GLY A 115 10.94 -13.05 -15.63
CA GLY A 115 11.79 -12.02 -16.23
C GLY A 115 11.82 -10.74 -15.40
N LEU A 116 11.85 -10.89 -14.08
CA LEU A 116 11.96 -9.85 -13.06
C LEU A 116 13.15 -10.17 -12.15
N GLY A 117 13.67 -9.16 -11.46
CA GLY A 117 14.76 -9.35 -10.51
C GLY A 117 15.01 -8.12 -9.63
N GLN A 118 15.97 -8.23 -8.73
CA GLN A 118 16.30 -7.17 -7.77
C GLN A 118 16.53 -5.80 -8.43
N SER A 119 17.17 -5.78 -9.63
CA SER A 119 17.46 -4.54 -10.35
C SER A 119 16.24 -3.78 -10.83
N ASP A 120 15.05 -4.42 -10.81
CA ASP A 120 13.79 -3.81 -11.26
C ASP A 120 13.09 -3.04 -10.13
N TYR A 121 13.59 -3.11 -8.90
CA TYR A 121 12.94 -2.55 -7.70
C TYR A 121 13.91 -1.66 -6.91
N ALA A 122 13.35 -0.69 -6.19
CA ALA A 122 14.11 0.09 -5.23
C ALA A 122 14.66 -0.82 -4.10
N PRO A 123 15.87 -0.55 -3.59
CA PRO A 123 16.49 -1.40 -2.56
C PRO A 123 15.59 -1.64 -1.33
N ALA A 124 14.98 -0.60 -0.78
CA ALA A 124 14.09 -0.71 0.37
C ALA A 124 12.84 -1.57 0.08
N THR A 125 12.24 -1.42 -1.11
CA THR A 125 11.07 -2.24 -1.53
C THR A 125 11.46 -3.70 -1.73
N TRP A 126 12.64 -3.96 -2.32
CA TRP A 126 13.18 -5.31 -2.47
C TRP A 126 13.47 -5.96 -1.12
N GLU A 127 14.05 -5.21 -0.20
CA GLU A 127 14.31 -5.69 1.15
C GLU A 127 13.00 -5.99 1.91
N ALA A 128 11.99 -5.14 1.76
CA ALA A 128 10.72 -5.26 2.46
C ALA A 128 9.98 -6.59 2.17
N ILE A 129 10.16 -7.20 1.00
CA ILE A 129 9.53 -8.47 0.63
C ILE A 129 10.31 -9.72 1.04
N GLY A 130 11.48 -9.55 1.66
CA GLY A 130 12.36 -10.66 2.07
C GLY A 130 12.28 -10.99 3.55
N SER A 131 12.77 -12.16 3.93
CA SER A 131 13.09 -12.57 5.31
C SER A 131 14.15 -13.66 5.26
N ASP A 132 15.11 -13.62 6.20
CA ASP A 132 16.17 -14.64 6.32
C ASP A 132 16.94 -14.91 5.00
N GLY A 133 17.17 -13.84 4.21
CA GLY A 133 17.90 -13.91 2.94
C GLY A 133 17.10 -14.49 1.77
N LYS A 134 15.79 -14.71 1.93
CA LYS A 134 14.88 -15.22 0.91
C LYS A 134 13.80 -14.22 0.59
N GLN A 135 13.22 -14.30 -0.61
CA GLN A 135 12.10 -13.48 -1.04
C GLN A 135 10.78 -14.26 -0.96
N TYR A 136 9.71 -13.61 -0.49
CA TYR A 136 8.42 -14.27 -0.26
C TYR A 136 7.25 -13.60 -0.98
N ALA A 137 7.51 -12.54 -1.72
CA ALA A 137 6.49 -11.85 -2.49
C ALA A 137 7.10 -11.11 -3.68
N VAL A 138 6.25 -10.65 -4.61
CA VAL A 138 6.62 -9.77 -5.72
C VAL A 138 5.98 -8.40 -5.46
N PRO A 139 6.76 -7.30 -5.33
CA PRO A 139 6.21 -5.98 -5.03
C PRO A 139 5.29 -5.48 -6.15
N LEU A 140 4.15 -4.94 -5.78
CA LEU A 140 3.23 -4.26 -6.71
C LEU A 140 3.44 -2.75 -6.69
N ASP A 141 3.47 -2.17 -5.51
CA ASP A 141 3.54 -0.73 -5.30
C ASP A 141 4.29 -0.36 -4.02
N THR A 142 4.39 0.94 -3.82
CA THR A 142 4.62 1.56 -2.52
C THR A 142 3.55 2.63 -2.30
N HIS A 143 2.97 2.67 -1.10
CA HIS A 143 1.84 3.54 -0.79
C HIS A 143 2.10 4.39 0.46
N PRO A 144 2.71 5.58 0.27
CA PRO A 144 2.96 6.53 1.35
C PRO A 144 1.70 7.28 1.76
N ILE A 145 1.79 7.96 2.92
CA ILE A 145 0.86 9.03 3.25
C ILE A 145 1.37 10.36 2.70
N VAL A 146 0.41 11.24 2.34
CA VAL A 146 0.63 12.54 1.70
C VAL A 146 -0.31 13.59 2.28
N LEU A 147 -0.08 14.86 1.95
CA LEU A 147 -0.96 15.96 2.29
C LEU A 147 -1.85 16.32 1.10
N TYR A 148 -3.16 16.10 1.22
CA TYR A 148 -4.18 16.63 0.32
C TYR A 148 -4.53 18.06 0.68
N TYR A 149 -4.86 18.90 -0.30
CA TYR A 149 -5.24 20.28 -0.06
C TYR A 149 -6.30 20.78 -1.04
N ASN A 150 -7.17 21.64 -0.53
CA ASN A 150 -8.20 22.37 -1.27
C ASN A 150 -7.59 23.69 -1.79
N LYS A 151 -7.39 23.81 -3.12
CA LYS A 151 -6.75 24.98 -3.73
C LYS A 151 -7.54 26.26 -3.50
N ASP A 152 -8.86 26.19 -3.51
CA ASP A 152 -9.72 27.37 -3.34
C ASP A 152 -9.62 27.94 -1.92
N LEU A 153 -9.64 27.07 -0.90
CA LEU A 153 -9.51 27.50 0.50
C LEU A 153 -8.12 28.05 0.80
N LEU A 154 -7.05 27.38 0.31
CA LEU A 154 -5.69 27.88 0.45
C LEU A 154 -5.49 29.21 -0.25
N LYS A 155 -6.03 29.38 -1.47
CA LYS A 155 -6.00 30.63 -2.21
C LYS A 155 -6.70 31.76 -1.46
N LYS A 156 -7.89 31.49 -0.92
CA LYS A 156 -8.66 32.46 -0.11
C LYS A 156 -7.89 32.90 1.13
N ALA A 157 -7.13 32.03 1.76
CA ALA A 157 -6.27 32.34 2.91
C ALA A 157 -4.91 32.94 2.54
N GLY A 158 -4.57 33.05 1.23
CA GLY A 158 -3.27 33.52 0.78
C GLY A 158 -2.14 32.48 0.95
N MET A 159 -2.49 31.22 1.23
CA MET A 159 -1.58 30.11 1.53
C MET A 159 -1.31 29.20 0.33
N LEU A 160 -1.61 29.64 -0.89
CA LEU A 160 -1.22 28.97 -2.13
C LEU A 160 -0.07 29.75 -2.78
N ASP A 161 0.97 29.06 -3.25
CA ASP A 161 2.08 29.67 -3.98
C ASP A 161 1.72 29.87 -5.48
N ASP A 162 2.64 30.47 -6.24
CA ASP A 162 2.45 30.73 -7.67
C ASP A 162 2.40 29.46 -8.53
N ASN A 163 2.87 28.33 -8.00
CA ASN A 163 2.82 27.01 -8.63
C ASN A 163 1.57 26.21 -8.23
N GLY A 164 0.67 26.81 -7.44
CA GLY A 164 -0.54 26.16 -6.95
C GLY A 164 -0.30 25.11 -5.86
N LYS A 165 0.79 25.24 -5.11
CA LYS A 165 1.14 24.36 -3.97
C LYS A 165 0.96 25.10 -2.63
N PRO A 166 0.75 24.37 -1.51
CA PRO A 166 0.67 24.98 -0.19
C PRO A 166 1.96 25.68 0.19
N LYS A 167 1.86 26.85 0.82
CA LYS A 167 2.98 27.55 1.48
C LYS A 167 3.26 26.96 2.86
N GLY A 168 4.45 27.23 3.41
CA GLY A 168 4.81 26.89 4.76
C GLY A 168 5.06 25.40 5.00
N MET A 169 5.49 24.68 3.97
CA MET A 169 5.73 23.23 4.03
C MET A 169 7.13 22.87 4.59
N ASP A 170 7.95 23.86 4.91
CA ASP A 170 9.38 23.73 5.16
C ASP A 170 9.78 23.72 6.64
N SER A 171 8.85 24.03 7.56
CA SER A 171 9.09 23.95 9.01
C SER A 171 7.79 23.88 9.81
N ARG A 172 7.90 23.41 11.07
CA ARG A 172 6.79 23.39 12.03
C ARG A 172 6.15 24.79 12.20
N GLU A 173 6.97 25.82 12.35
CA GLU A 173 6.52 27.19 12.55
C GLU A 173 5.71 27.68 11.34
N ASN A 174 6.25 27.50 10.15
CA ASN A 174 5.63 27.94 8.91
C ASN A 174 4.35 27.16 8.61
N PHE A 175 4.33 25.84 8.81
CA PHE A 175 3.14 25.04 8.62
C PHE A 175 2.05 25.38 9.65
N THR A 176 2.41 25.55 10.92
CA THR A 176 1.46 26.02 11.95
C THR A 176 0.91 27.41 11.62
N ALA A 177 1.73 28.34 11.08
CA ALA A 177 1.24 29.63 10.61
C ALA A 177 0.26 29.49 9.43
N THR A 178 0.49 28.55 8.51
CA THR A 178 -0.46 28.22 7.43
C THR A 178 -1.79 27.72 8.00
N LEU A 179 -1.78 26.81 8.98
CA LEU A 179 -2.99 26.35 9.65
C LEU A 179 -3.75 27.48 10.34
N LYS A 180 -3.03 28.40 11.04
CA LYS A 180 -3.63 29.58 11.66
C LYS A 180 -4.25 30.53 10.65
N ALA A 181 -3.57 30.80 9.53
CA ALA A 181 -4.11 31.62 8.46
C ALA A 181 -5.40 31.05 7.85
N LEU A 182 -5.48 29.73 7.70
CA LEU A 182 -6.70 29.05 7.26
C LEU A 182 -7.84 29.22 8.28
N LYS A 183 -7.54 29.06 9.56
CA LYS A 183 -8.50 29.29 10.65
C LYS A 183 -9.02 30.72 10.67
N ASP A 184 -8.14 31.70 10.54
CA ASP A 184 -8.47 33.12 10.48
C ASP A 184 -9.29 33.50 9.24
N ALA A 185 -9.10 32.79 8.13
CA ALA A 185 -9.93 32.88 6.92
C ALA A 185 -11.32 32.23 7.05
N GLY A 186 -11.62 31.65 8.23
CA GLY A 186 -12.91 31.05 8.56
C GLY A 186 -13.07 29.59 8.14
N VAL A 187 -11.97 28.89 7.87
CA VAL A 187 -11.99 27.44 7.63
C VAL A 187 -12.29 26.71 8.94
N LYS A 188 -13.25 25.81 8.93
CA LYS A 188 -13.70 25.10 10.14
C LYS A 188 -12.59 24.19 10.71
N PHE A 189 -11.96 23.42 9.85
CA PHE A 189 -10.82 22.56 10.18
C PHE A 189 -9.66 22.87 9.22
N PRO A 190 -8.65 23.64 9.63
CA PRO A 190 -7.45 23.85 8.82
C PRO A 190 -6.85 22.54 8.31
N LEU A 191 -6.75 21.53 9.20
CA LEU A 191 -6.26 20.19 8.91
C LEU A 191 -7.29 19.14 9.31
N GLY A 192 -7.75 18.33 8.38
CA GLY A 192 -8.45 17.08 8.62
C GLY A 192 -7.43 15.99 8.98
N SER A 193 -7.55 15.43 10.17
CA SER A 193 -6.70 14.35 10.66
C SER A 193 -7.55 13.20 11.18
N VAL A 194 -7.09 11.98 10.98
CA VAL A 194 -7.66 10.82 11.67
C VAL A 194 -7.17 10.85 13.11
N THR A 195 -8.09 11.00 14.06
CA THR A 195 -7.81 11.13 15.50
C THR A 195 -8.60 10.15 16.37
N ALA A 196 -9.36 9.23 15.74
CA ALA A 196 -10.11 8.18 16.41
C ALA A 196 -9.84 6.76 15.86
N ASP A 197 -8.84 6.61 14.99
CA ASP A 197 -8.36 5.31 14.47
C ASP A 197 -6.85 5.23 14.65
N GLY A 198 -6.43 4.52 15.68
CA GLY A 198 -5.02 4.38 16.04
C GLY A 198 -4.17 3.71 14.96
N ASN A 199 -4.73 2.81 14.17
CA ASN A 199 -4.00 2.17 13.07
C ASN A 199 -3.61 3.17 11.98
N PHE A 200 -4.49 4.14 11.68
CA PHE A 200 -4.14 5.21 10.74
C PHE A 200 -3.21 6.24 11.38
N MET A 201 -3.50 6.63 12.63
CA MET A 201 -2.68 7.60 13.39
C MET A 201 -1.21 7.17 13.47
N PHE A 202 -0.96 5.87 13.60
CA PHE A 202 0.39 5.30 13.58
C PHE A 202 1.21 5.81 12.40
N ARG A 203 0.64 5.82 11.19
CA ARG A 203 1.33 6.24 9.98
C ARG A 203 1.78 7.70 10.03
N THR A 204 0.88 8.57 10.48
CA THR A 204 1.19 10.01 10.63
C THR A 204 2.26 10.23 11.69
N ILE A 205 2.11 9.61 12.87
CA ILE A 205 3.04 9.76 13.98
C ILE A 205 4.41 9.21 13.62
N TYR A 206 4.47 8.01 13.00
CA TYR A 206 5.73 7.40 12.61
C TYR A 206 6.43 8.18 11.49
N SER A 207 5.69 8.83 10.58
CA SER A 207 6.29 9.78 9.64
C SER A 207 7.03 10.90 10.36
N LEU A 208 6.42 11.48 11.40
CA LEU A 208 7.04 12.55 12.20
C LEU A 208 8.22 12.05 13.05
N VAL A 209 8.19 10.81 13.51
CA VAL A 209 9.35 10.17 14.16
C VAL A 209 10.50 10.04 13.15
N GLY A 210 10.20 9.59 11.92
CA GLY A 210 11.19 9.49 10.85
C GLY A 210 11.79 10.82 10.41
N GLN A 211 11.05 11.93 10.53
CA GLN A 211 11.58 13.28 10.27
C GLN A 211 12.67 13.71 11.25
N GLN A 212 12.88 12.96 12.35
CA GLN A 212 13.89 13.16 13.38
C GLN A 212 14.99 12.08 13.35
N ASP A 213 15.15 11.32 12.25
CA ASP A 213 15.96 10.09 12.16
C ASP A 213 15.59 9.08 13.26
N GLY A 214 14.30 8.99 13.60
CA GLY A 214 13.81 8.11 14.63
C GLY A 214 13.35 6.76 14.08
N GLU A 215 13.49 5.72 14.92
CA GLU A 215 13.07 4.35 14.63
C GLU A 215 12.27 3.80 15.81
N LEU A 216 11.31 2.90 15.52
CA LEU A 216 10.57 2.23 16.61
C LEU A 216 11.40 1.15 17.29
N MET A 217 12.35 0.56 16.57
CA MET A 217 13.22 -0.52 17.07
C MET A 217 14.63 -0.33 16.54
N THR A 218 15.60 -0.35 17.45
CA THR A 218 17.04 -0.31 17.14
C THR A 218 17.71 -1.48 17.87
N ASP A 219 18.45 -2.30 17.16
CA ASP A 219 19.17 -3.48 17.70
C ASP A 219 18.29 -4.45 18.52
N GLY A 220 17.00 -4.56 18.15
CA GLY A 220 16.03 -5.43 18.83
C GLY A 220 15.35 -4.80 20.04
N GLU A 221 15.68 -3.57 20.41
CA GLU A 221 15.05 -2.84 21.52
C GLU A 221 14.05 -1.80 21.00
N PHE A 222 12.85 -1.78 21.56
CA PHE A 222 11.83 -0.80 21.25
C PHE A 222 12.14 0.55 21.90
N LEU A 223 12.00 1.62 21.10
CA LEU A 223 12.19 3.00 21.53
C LEU A 223 13.53 3.20 22.28
N ALA A 224 14.59 2.53 21.81
CA ALA A 224 15.94 2.65 22.37
C ALA A 224 16.52 4.05 22.12
N GLY A 225 17.50 4.45 22.96
CA GLY A 225 18.18 5.73 22.84
C GLY A 225 17.22 6.92 22.99
N ASP A 226 17.27 7.85 22.03
CA ASP A 226 16.42 9.05 21.96
C ASP A 226 15.10 8.83 21.21
N ASN A 227 14.81 7.61 20.72
CA ASN A 227 13.59 7.31 19.96
C ASN A 227 12.31 7.56 20.78
N ALA A 228 12.36 7.37 22.10
CA ALA A 228 11.23 7.70 22.97
C ALA A 228 10.93 9.21 22.99
N GLU A 229 11.97 10.06 23.04
CA GLU A 229 11.83 11.52 22.96
C GLU A 229 11.31 11.96 21.58
N LYS A 230 11.79 11.35 20.50
CA LYS A 230 11.30 11.61 19.14
C LYS A 230 9.81 11.27 18.96
N LEU A 231 9.36 10.17 19.58
CA LEU A 231 7.93 9.81 19.61
C LEU A 231 7.12 10.84 20.43
N GLU A 232 7.64 11.26 21.60
CA GLU A 232 7.01 12.29 22.42
C GLU A 232 6.86 13.61 21.65
N ASN A 233 7.92 14.05 20.96
CA ASN A 233 7.91 15.25 20.12
C ASN A 233 6.85 15.18 19.02
N ALA A 234 6.72 14.04 18.34
CA ALA A 234 5.70 13.83 17.30
C ALA A 234 4.28 13.92 17.88
N LEU A 235 4.03 13.28 19.02
CA LEU A 235 2.74 13.34 19.71
C LEU A 235 2.42 14.75 20.20
N ALA A 236 3.43 15.48 20.73
CA ALA A 236 3.26 16.82 21.24
C ALA A 236 2.81 17.81 20.16
N VAL A 237 3.43 17.76 18.97
CA VAL A 237 3.03 18.63 17.84
C VAL A 237 1.59 18.43 17.47
N LEU A 238 1.15 17.17 17.31
CA LEU A 238 -0.23 16.85 16.92
C LEU A 238 -1.23 17.22 18.03
N SER A 239 -0.88 16.98 19.30
CA SER A 239 -1.68 17.39 20.45
C SER A 239 -1.83 18.92 20.54
N ASP A 240 -0.73 19.67 20.29
CA ASP A 240 -0.75 21.13 20.28
C ASP A 240 -1.68 21.68 19.20
N TRP A 241 -1.65 21.13 17.98
CA TRP A 241 -2.59 21.53 16.92
C TRP A 241 -4.04 21.24 17.29
N THR A 242 -4.30 20.16 18.01
CA THR A 242 -5.64 19.89 18.58
C THR A 242 -6.04 20.94 19.61
N LYS A 243 -5.17 21.22 20.60
CA LYS A 243 -5.43 22.21 21.66
C LYS A 243 -5.65 23.62 21.09
N GLU A 244 -4.97 23.95 20.00
CA GLU A 244 -5.16 25.23 19.28
C GLU A 244 -6.36 25.22 18.32
N GLY A 245 -7.06 24.10 18.14
CA GLY A 245 -8.20 23.96 17.22
C GLY A 245 -7.78 24.11 15.76
N LEU A 246 -6.60 23.62 15.39
CA LEU A 246 -6.04 23.65 14.03
C LEU A 246 -6.31 22.37 13.27
N GLN A 247 -6.68 21.29 13.96
CA GLN A 247 -7.06 20.02 13.33
C GLN A 247 -8.40 19.49 13.87
N SER A 248 -8.98 18.53 13.15
CA SER A 248 -10.19 17.81 13.56
C SER A 248 -9.91 16.90 14.76
N THR A 249 -10.95 16.65 15.58
CA THR A 249 -10.88 15.80 16.77
C THR A 249 -11.93 14.69 16.71
N TYR A 250 -11.63 13.53 17.28
CA TYR A 250 -12.50 12.35 17.33
C TYR A 250 -13.05 11.94 15.95
N THR A 251 -12.24 12.16 14.91
CA THR A 251 -12.58 11.77 13.54
C THR A 251 -11.94 10.44 13.19
N ASP A 252 -12.75 9.49 12.77
CA ASP A 252 -12.31 8.24 12.17
C ASP A 252 -11.91 8.46 10.70
N TYR A 253 -11.46 7.40 10.04
CA TYR A 253 -11.01 7.47 8.66
C TYR A 253 -12.10 7.98 7.69
N PRO A 254 -13.35 7.40 7.64
CA PRO A 254 -14.40 7.90 6.75
C PRO A 254 -14.82 9.34 7.04
N ALA A 255 -14.88 9.73 8.30
CA ALA A 255 -15.23 11.10 8.68
C ALA A 255 -14.17 12.10 8.21
N THR A 256 -12.88 11.76 8.32
CA THR A 256 -11.79 12.63 7.84
C THR A 256 -11.88 12.86 6.33
N VAL A 257 -12.13 11.81 5.54
CA VAL A 257 -12.36 11.92 4.10
C VAL A 257 -13.59 12.80 3.80
N ALA A 258 -14.69 12.63 4.56
CA ALA A 258 -15.89 13.42 4.40
C ALA A 258 -15.67 14.92 4.72
N LEU A 259 -14.92 15.25 5.77
CA LEU A 259 -14.55 16.63 6.10
C LEU A 259 -13.79 17.31 4.97
N PHE A 260 -12.86 16.61 4.34
CA PHE A 260 -12.11 17.15 3.21
C PHE A 260 -13.01 17.29 1.98
N THR A 261 -13.73 16.25 1.58
CA THR A 261 -14.53 16.25 0.34
C THR A 261 -15.73 17.20 0.42
N SER A 262 -16.25 17.52 1.61
CA SER A 262 -17.26 18.55 1.82
C SER A 262 -16.71 19.99 1.83
N GLY A 263 -15.38 20.17 1.88
CA GLY A 263 -14.73 21.48 2.01
C GLY A 263 -14.76 22.03 3.44
N GLU A 264 -15.14 21.24 4.45
CA GLU A 264 -15.02 21.65 5.85
C GLU A 264 -13.57 21.64 6.34
N ALA A 265 -12.73 20.73 5.80
CA ALA A 265 -11.31 20.74 6.00
C ALA A 265 -10.58 21.31 4.78
N ALA A 266 -9.59 22.19 5.01
CA ALA A 266 -8.78 22.76 3.93
C ALA A 266 -7.66 21.84 3.48
N MET A 267 -7.09 21.08 4.38
CA MET A 267 -6.05 20.07 4.14
C MET A 267 -6.43 18.77 4.81
N MET A 268 -5.85 17.66 4.34
CA MET A 268 -6.05 16.32 4.92
C MET A 268 -4.78 15.50 4.79
N ILE A 269 -4.32 14.90 5.89
CA ILE A 269 -3.30 13.85 5.84
C ILE A 269 -4.01 12.53 5.55
N ASN A 270 -3.65 11.90 4.42
CA ASN A 270 -4.19 10.59 4.06
C ASN A 270 -3.21 9.86 3.12
N GLY A 271 -3.47 8.59 2.84
CA GLY A 271 -2.67 7.81 1.92
C GLY A 271 -2.96 8.11 0.45
N VAL A 272 -2.00 7.77 -0.41
CA VAL A 272 -2.13 7.94 -1.87
C VAL A 272 -3.32 7.17 -2.47
N TRP A 273 -3.85 6.18 -1.77
CA TRP A 273 -5.04 5.40 -2.17
C TRP A 273 -6.35 6.21 -2.21
N GLU A 274 -6.38 7.44 -1.69
CA GLU A 274 -7.51 8.36 -1.84
C GLU A 274 -7.46 9.21 -3.13
N VAL A 275 -6.36 9.17 -3.87
CA VAL A 275 -6.24 9.87 -5.16
C VAL A 275 -7.38 9.52 -6.13
N PRO A 276 -7.75 8.23 -6.33
CA PRO A 276 -8.87 7.89 -7.20
C PRO A 276 -10.21 8.44 -6.71
N THR A 277 -10.47 8.46 -5.41
CA THR A 277 -11.69 9.06 -4.83
C THR A 277 -11.78 10.55 -5.18
N MET A 278 -10.69 11.30 -4.97
CA MET A 278 -10.64 12.73 -5.28
C MET A 278 -10.77 12.99 -6.78
N THR A 279 -10.04 12.22 -7.59
CA THR A 279 -10.07 12.32 -9.06
C THR A 279 -11.46 12.02 -9.62
N ASP A 280 -12.10 10.96 -9.15
CA ASP A 280 -13.42 10.55 -9.63
C ASP A 280 -14.51 11.54 -9.18
N LEU A 281 -14.44 12.08 -7.97
CA LEU A 281 -15.35 13.12 -7.50
C LEU A 281 -15.17 14.43 -8.31
N GLN A 282 -13.94 14.87 -8.53
CA GLN A 282 -13.67 16.09 -9.32
C GLN A 282 -14.12 15.93 -10.77
N LYS A 283 -13.82 14.80 -11.40
CA LYS A 283 -14.26 14.50 -12.78
C LYS A 283 -15.78 14.54 -12.95
N ASN A 284 -16.50 14.20 -11.89
CA ASN A 284 -17.96 14.24 -11.84
C ASN A 284 -18.52 15.61 -11.38
N GLY A 285 -17.69 16.64 -11.23
CA GLY A 285 -18.08 17.98 -10.78
C GLY A 285 -18.58 18.01 -9.32
N LYS A 286 -18.15 17.05 -8.48
CA LYS A 286 -18.56 16.91 -7.10
C LYS A 286 -17.48 17.29 -6.09
N LEU A 287 -16.31 17.72 -6.57
CA LEU A 287 -15.20 18.16 -5.73
C LEU A 287 -14.61 19.45 -6.30
N PHE A 288 -14.10 20.29 -5.42
CA PHE A 288 -13.33 21.49 -5.71
C PHE A 288 -11.98 21.16 -6.37
N GLU A 289 -11.25 22.19 -6.81
CA GLU A 289 -9.85 22.03 -7.26
C GLU A 289 -8.97 21.62 -6.08
N TRP A 290 -8.29 20.48 -6.22
CA TRP A 290 -7.46 19.89 -5.18
C TRP A 290 -6.06 19.58 -5.68
N GLY A 291 -5.16 19.23 -4.77
CA GLY A 291 -3.86 18.67 -5.05
C GLY A 291 -3.40 17.75 -3.94
N ALA A 292 -2.32 17.01 -4.18
CA ALA A 292 -1.63 16.23 -3.17
C ALA A 292 -0.12 16.51 -3.28
N VAL A 293 0.55 16.61 -2.13
CA VAL A 293 2.00 16.85 -2.02
C VAL A 293 2.56 16.04 -0.86
N GLU A 294 3.88 15.99 -0.77
CA GLU A 294 4.59 15.42 0.38
C GLU A 294 4.09 16.03 1.69
N LEU A 295 4.28 15.32 2.81
CA LEU A 295 4.01 15.86 4.13
C LEU A 295 4.90 17.10 4.40
N PRO A 296 4.42 18.07 5.20
CA PRO A 296 5.25 19.18 5.61
C PRO A 296 6.44 18.67 6.44
N VAL A 297 7.57 19.34 6.30
CA VAL A 297 8.74 19.13 7.16
C VAL A 297 8.47 19.82 8.51
N ILE A 298 8.24 19.02 9.53
CA ILE A 298 7.91 19.52 10.88
C ILE A 298 9.15 19.50 11.77
N PHE A 299 10.10 18.62 11.47
CA PHE A 299 11.35 18.45 12.19
C PHE A 299 12.55 18.66 11.25
N ASP A 300 13.53 17.79 11.26
CA ASP A 300 14.84 18.04 10.67
C ASP A 300 14.87 17.84 9.15
N HIS A 301 14.09 16.88 8.61
CA HIS A 301 14.11 16.55 7.19
C HIS A 301 12.81 15.86 6.72
N PRO A 302 12.56 15.79 5.40
CA PRO A 302 11.38 15.09 4.88
C PRO A 302 11.40 13.61 5.25
N SER A 303 10.27 13.09 5.72
CA SER A 303 10.05 11.66 5.88
C SER A 303 8.56 11.35 5.82
N THR A 304 8.21 10.17 5.34
CA THR A 304 6.85 9.66 5.33
C THR A 304 6.82 8.16 5.54
N TYR A 305 5.85 7.71 6.32
CA TYR A 305 5.56 6.30 6.42
C TYR A 305 5.02 5.76 5.10
N ALA A 306 5.51 4.60 4.71
CA ALA A 306 5.01 3.84 3.57
C ALA A 306 4.94 2.35 3.90
N ASP A 307 4.06 1.65 3.22
CA ASP A 307 4.09 0.20 3.09
C ASP A 307 4.03 -0.17 1.60
N SER A 308 4.09 -1.43 1.30
CA SER A 308 4.05 -1.96 -0.07
C SER A 308 2.97 -3.04 -0.15
N HIS A 309 2.10 -2.96 -1.15
CA HIS A 309 1.36 -4.14 -1.58
C HIS A 309 2.28 -5.05 -2.40
N ALA A 310 2.15 -6.33 -2.17
CA ALA A 310 2.90 -7.34 -2.88
C ALA A 310 2.02 -8.55 -3.20
N PHE A 311 2.39 -9.30 -4.22
CA PHE A 311 1.77 -10.58 -4.53
C PHE A 311 2.52 -11.69 -3.81
N ALA A 312 1.84 -12.47 -3.00
CA ALA A 312 2.41 -13.59 -2.27
C ALA A 312 1.68 -14.90 -2.58
N ILE A 313 2.39 -16.01 -2.46
CA ILE A 313 1.84 -17.36 -2.63
C ILE A 313 1.64 -17.96 -1.25
N PRO A 314 0.40 -18.26 -0.83
CA PRO A 314 0.16 -18.93 0.44
C PRO A 314 0.78 -20.36 0.48
N ALA A 315 1.32 -20.74 1.62
CA ALA A 315 1.76 -22.12 1.87
C ALA A 315 0.57 -22.96 2.35
N ASN A 316 -0.16 -23.58 1.43
CA ASN A 316 -1.29 -24.43 1.71
C ASN A 316 -0.84 -25.76 2.30
N LYS A 317 -1.17 -26.02 3.58
CA LYS A 317 -0.78 -27.25 4.27
C LYS A 317 -1.36 -28.48 3.60
N GLY A 318 -0.48 -29.42 3.25
CA GLY A 318 -0.87 -30.69 2.64
C GLY A 318 -1.33 -30.59 1.17
N LYS A 319 -1.17 -29.44 0.54
CA LYS A 319 -1.52 -29.22 -0.87
C LYS A 319 -0.37 -28.51 -1.58
N GLU A 320 0.36 -29.21 -2.38
CA GLU A 320 1.41 -28.64 -3.22
C GLU A 320 0.81 -28.08 -4.53
N MET A 321 1.33 -26.95 -4.94
CA MET A 321 0.98 -26.34 -6.22
C MET A 321 1.67 -27.09 -7.37
N SER A 322 0.95 -27.46 -8.42
CA SER A 322 1.56 -28.09 -9.60
C SER A 322 2.51 -27.11 -10.31
N PRO A 323 3.51 -27.62 -11.06
CA PRO A 323 4.41 -26.77 -11.83
C PRO A 323 3.65 -25.86 -12.84
N GLU A 324 2.59 -26.38 -13.47
CA GLU A 324 1.76 -25.64 -14.41
C GLU A 324 1.01 -24.50 -13.72
N LYS A 325 0.41 -24.79 -12.56
CA LYS A 325 -0.27 -23.80 -11.73
C LYS A 325 0.72 -22.73 -11.27
N ARG A 326 1.92 -23.13 -10.81
CA ARG A 326 2.96 -22.18 -10.39
C ARG A 326 3.39 -21.27 -11.54
N ALA A 327 3.59 -21.83 -12.73
CA ALA A 327 3.94 -21.04 -13.92
C ALA A 327 2.85 -20.01 -14.25
N ALA A 328 1.56 -20.41 -14.15
CA ALA A 328 0.44 -19.49 -14.37
C ALA A 328 0.36 -18.38 -13.29
N VAL A 329 0.62 -18.69 -12.02
CA VAL A 329 0.72 -17.71 -10.93
C VAL A 329 1.85 -16.71 -11.19
N LEU A 330 3.03 -17.18 -11.59
CA LEU A 330 4.17 -16.33 -11.91
C LEU A 330 3.89 -15.42 -13.12
N GLU A 331 3.15 -15.90 -14.12
CA GLU A 331 2.70 -15.08 -15.26
C GLU A 331 1.76 -13.97 -14.81
N VAL A 332 0.80 -14.24 -13.90
CA VAL A 332 -0.06 -13.21 -13.30
C VAL A 332 0.79 -12.15 -12.60
N MET A 333 1.71 -12.54 -11.72
CA MET A 333 2.57 -11.61 -10.98
C MET A 333 3.43 -10.74 -11.92
N SER A 334 4.03 -11.37 -12.93
CA SER A 334 4.86 -10.69 -13.93
C SER A 334 4.07 -9.69 -14.74
N TRP A 335 2.89 -10.08 -15.23
CA TRP A 335 2.03 -9.21 -16.02
C TRP A 335 1.53 -8.01 -15.19
N MET A 336 1.09 -8.24 -13.97
CA MET A 336 0.62 -7.17 -13.07
C MET A 336 1.73 -6.15 -12.79
N SER A 337 2.96 -6.61 -12.51
CA SER A 337 4.11 -5.72 -12.29
C SER A 337 4.42 -4.89 -13.54
N LYS A 338 4.53 -5.53 -14.71
CA LYS A 338 4.87 -4.87 -15.97
C LYS A 338 3.80 -3.91 -16.50
N ASN A 339 2.54 -4.11 -16.11
CA ASN A 339 1.41 -3.27 -16.49
C ASN A 339 0.97 -2.31 -15.36
N SER A 340 1.79 -2.12 -14.33
CA SER A 340 1.46 -1.32 -13.15
C SER A 340 1.38 0.21 -13.41
N LEU A 341 1.64 0.69 -14.64
CA LEU A 341 1.32 2.06 -15.00
C LEU A 341 -0.17 2.39 -14.83
N PHE A 342 -1.05 1.44 -15.18
CA PHE A 342 -2.48 1.62 -14.92
C PHE A 342 -2.78 1.64 -13.41
N TRP A 343 -2.07 0.82 -12.63
CA TRP A 343 -2.19 0.83 -11.17
C TRP A 343 -1.82 2.19 -10.55
N ALA A 344 -0.90 2.94 -11.17
CA ALA A 344 -0.57 4.31 -10.73
C ALA A 344 -1.79 5.25 -10.73
N THR A 345 -2.83 4.98 -11.55
CA THR A 345 -4.09 5.76 -11.52
C THR A 345 -4.89 5.54 -10.23
N ALA A 346 -4.57 4.51 -9.45
CA ALA A 346 -5.03 4.31 -8.07
C ALA A 346 -4.26 5.17 -7.05
N GLY A 347 -3.35 6.05 -7.49
CA GLY A 347 -2.54 6.92 -6.64
C GLY A 347 -1.24 6.28 -6.15
N HIS A 348 -1.13 4.96 -6.19
CA HIS A 348 0.04 4.23 -5.72
C HIS A 348 1.28 4.51 -6.57
N ILE A 349 2.46 4.38 -5.96
CA ILE A 349 3.74 4.44 -6.68
C ILE A 349 4.07 3.01 -7.11
N PRO A 350 4.06 2.69 -8.42
CA PRO A 350 4.42 1.35 -8.87
C PRO A 350 5.79 0.93 -8.36
N ALA A 351 5.92 -0.30 -7.88
CA ALA A 351 7.21 -0.81 -7.41
C ALA A 351 8.18 -1.11 -8.57
N TYR A 352 7.63 -1.43 -9.76
CA TYR A 352 8.42 -1.78 -10.93
C TYR A 352 9.11 -0.56 -11.55
N GLY A 353 10.42 -0.47 -11.38
CA GLY A 353 11.25 0.67 -11.77
C GLY A 353 11.14 1.11 -13.23
N PRO A 354 11.05 0.21 -14.23
CA PRO A 354 10.81 0.63 -15.60
C PRO A 354 9.53 1.45 -15.80
N VAL A 355 8.47 1.20 -15.03
CA VAL A 355 7.24 2.00 -15.06
C VAL A 355 7.45 3.36 -14.42
N THR A 356 8.01 3.43 -13.21
CA THR A 356 8.23 4.72 -12.51
C THR A 356 9.25 5.60 -13.23
N ASN A 357 10.13 5.03 -14.05
CA ASN A 357 11.08 5.75 -14.88
C ASN A 357 10.50 6.20 -16.24
N SER A 358 9.30 5.74 -16.62
CA SER A 358 8.65 6.10 -17.88
C SER A 358 8.26 7.59 -17.93
N ALA A 359 8.16 8.14 -19.15
CA ALA A 359 7.71 9.50 -19.35
C ALA A 359 6.24 9.68 -18.97
N GLU A 360 5.43 8.65 -19.19
CA GLU A 360 4.01 8.62 -18.88
C GLU A 360 3.76 8.74 -17.38
N TYR A 361 4.48 7.97 -16.55
CA TYR A 361 4.36 8.07 -15.10
C TYR A 361 4.85 9.44 -14.58
N LYS A 362 5.98 9.93 -15.09
CA LYS A 362 6.54 11.23 -14.69
C LYS A 362 5.66 12.43 -15.06
N ALA A 363 4.74 12.27 -16.00
CA ALA A 363 3.76 13.27 -16.37
C ALA A 363 2.40 13.10 -15.67
N MET A 364 2.21 12.03 -14.86
CA MET A 364 0.95 11.72 -14.22
C MET A 364 0.74 12.54 -12.95
N GLU A 365 -0.28 13.37 -12.93
CA GLU A 365 -0.69 14.13 -11.73
C GLU A 365 -1.78 13.39 -10.95
N PRO A 366 -1.75 13.44 -9.60
CA PRO A 366 -0.75 14.13 -8.77
C PRO A 366 0.51 13.27 -8.47
N ASN A 367 0.67 12.07 -9.04
CA ASN A 367 1.75 11.14 -8.74
C ASN A 367 3.14 11.77 -8.89
N SER A 368 3.33 12.64 -9.90
CA SER A 368 4.59 13.35 -10.14
C SER A 368 5.01 14.24 -8.96
N THR A 369 4.05 14.75 -8.18
CA THR A 369 4.32 15.68 -7.07
C THR A 369 4.80 14.99 -5.78
N TYR A 370 4.63 13.67 -5.68
CA TYR A 370 5.07 12.88 -4.54
C TYR A 370 5.95 11.68 -4.92
N SER A 371 6.32 11.56 -6.19
CA SER A 371 7.20 10.46 -6.63
C SER A 371 8.61 10.50 -6.01
N SER A 372 9.08 11.70 -5.59
CA SER A 372 10.33 11.91 -4.86
C SER A 372 10.34 11.28 -3.47
N LEU A 373 9.18 11.02 -2.88
CA LEU A 373 9.03 10.39 -1.56
C LEU A 373 9.75 9.05 -1.44
N THR A 374 9.96 8.32 -2.55
CA THR A 374 10.70 7.04 -2.54
C THR A 374 12.10 7.12 -1.93
N SER A 375 12.69 8.32 -1.86
CA SER A 375 14.00 8.56 -1.19
C SER A 375 13.89 8.92 0.30
N HIS A 376 12.67 9.13 0.81
CA HIS A 376 12.41 9.62 2.17
C HIS A 376 11.36 8.76 2.92
N MET A 377 11.12 7.55 2.43
CA MET A 377 10.16 6.62 3.04
C MET A 377 10.77 5.88 4.20
N ILE A 378 9.99 5.74 5.27
CA ILE A 378 10.27 4.80 6.35
C ILE A 378 9.24 3.68 6.33
N PHE A 379 9.70 2.48 6.61
CA PHE A 379 8.89 1.26 6.67
C PHE A 379 8.84 0.73 8.10
N ASP A 380 7.88 -0.13 8.37
CA ASP A 380 7.82 -0.85 9.65
C ASP A 380 9.13 -1.57 9.97
N PRO A 381 9.49 -1.68 11.26
CA PRO A 381 10.60 -2.51 11.69
C PRO A 381 10.46 -3.95 11.19
N ARG A 382 11.56 -4.55 10.77
CA ARG A 382 11.57 -5.91 10.23
C ARG A 382 11.54 -6.97 11.34
N THR A 383 10.40 -7.05 12.01
CA THR A 383 10.15 -7.99 13.09
C THR A 383 8.76 -8.63 12.95
N PRO A 384 8.54 -9.85 13.41
CA PRO A 384 7.21 -10.46 13.46
C PRO A 384 6.18 -9.72 14.32
N LEU A 385 6.61 -8.74 15.11
CA LEU A 385 5.75 -7.93 15.98
C LEU A 385 5.22 -6.69 15.26
N ALA A 386 5.86 -6.26 14.16
CA ALA A 386 5.49 -5.09 13.38
C ALA A 386 4.51 -5.44 12.24
N GLY A 387 4.17 -4.40 11.48
CA GLY A 387 3.30 -4.45 10.31
C GLY A 387 1.84 -4.15 10.63
N ILE A 388 1.12 -3.81 9.58
CA ILE A 388 -0.30 -3.43 9.65
C ILE A 388 -1.12 -4.45 10.45
N ALA A 389 -1.94 -3.97 11.38
CA ALA A 389 -2.74 -4.78 12.30
C ALA A 389 -1.88 -5.80 13.08
N GLY A 390 -0.65 -5.45 13.41
CA GLY A 390 0.28 -6.24 14.21
C GLY A 390 0.33 -5.78 15.67
N PRO A 391 1.01 -6.55 16.55
CA PRO A 391 1.07 -6.25 17.98
C PRO A 391 1.56 -4.85 18.34
N ILE A 392 2.56 -4.32 17.61
CA ILE A 392 3.06 -2.95 17.84
C ILE A 392 1.95 -1.91 17.59
N PHE A 393 1.19 -2.06 16.49
CA PHE A 393 0.07 -1.18 16.18
C PHE A 393 -1.00 -1.22 17.27
N ASP A 394 -1.33 -2.41 17.77
CA ASP A 394 -2.34 -2.57 18.82
C ASP A 394 -1.92 -1.89 20.12
N VAL A 395 -0.68 -2.07 20.56
CA VAL A 395 -0.14 -1.40 21.75
C VAL A 395 -0.18 0.11 21.59
N MET A 396 0.40 0.65 20.51
CA MET A 396 0.54 2.09 20.32
C MET A 396 -0.80 2.80 20.11
N SER A 397 -1.74 2.16 19.40
CA SER A 397 -3.09 2.70 19.11
C SER A 397 -3.88 3.03 20.37
N ASN A 398 -3.73 2.26 21.44
CA ASN A 398 -4.43 2.48 22.70
C ASN A 398 -4.10 3.84 23.34
N PHE A 399 -2.93 4.40 23.05
CA PHE A 399 -2.44 5.63 23.66
C PHE A 399 -2.51 6.83 22.70
N PHE A 400 -2.54 6.62 21.40
CA PHE A 400 -2.58 7.69 20.41
C PHE A 400 -3.90 8.48 20.46
N VAL A 401 -5.05 7.78 20.51
CA VAL A 401 -6.36 8.42 20.52
C VAL A 401 -6.51 9.40 21.69
N PRO A 402 -6.30 9.00 22.95
CA PRO A 402 -6.43 9.95 24.07
C PRO A 402 -5.38 11.07 24.00
N THR A 403 -4.17 10.81 23.52
CA THR A 403 -3.11 11.82 23.44
C THR A 403 -3.43 12.91 22.41
N LEU A 404 -3.81 12.52 21.18
CA LEU A 404 -4.10 13.48 20.11
C LEU A 404 -5.39 14.27 20.38
N ASN A 405 -6.31 13.74 21.18
CA ASN A 405 -7.52 14.46 21.58
C ASN A 405 -7.38 15.23 22.91
N GLY A 406 -6.15 15.30 23.48
CA GLY A 406 -5.84 16.14 24.63
C GLY A 406 -6.27 15.55 25.99
N GLU A 407 -6.54 14.26 26.06
CA GLU A 407 -6.94 13.54 27.29
C GLU A 407 -5.74 12.92 28.02
N MET A 408 -4.61 12.75 27.31
CA MET A 408 -3.36 12.21 27.85
C MET A 408 -2.18 13.08 27.44
N GLU A 409 -1.27 13.34 28.34
CA GLU A 409 -0.03 14.06 28.02
C GLU A 409 0.92 13.16 27.22
N PRO A 410 1.63 13.71 26.20
CA PRO A 410 2.54 12.94 25.33
C PRO A 410 3.59 12.12 26.09
N ALA A 411 4.23 12.68 27.10
CA ALA A 411 5.22 11.97 27.93
C ALA A 411 4.63 10.74 28.63
N LYS A 412 3.38 10.84 29.13
CA LYS A 412 2.68 9.73 29.76
C LYS A 412 2.32 8.64 28.73
N ALA A 413 1.88 9.04 27.54
CA ALA A 413 1.61 8.09 26.45
C ALA A 413 2.87 7.29 26.07
N VAL A 414 4.01 7.95 25.94
CA VAL A 414 5.28 7.28 25.61
C VAL A 414 5.72 6.32 26.71
N GLU A 415 5.56 6.68 28.01
CA GLU A 415 5.82 5.77 29.12
C GLU A 415 4.98 4.47 29.02
N GLU A 416 3.69 4.62 28.81
CA GLU A 416 2.75 3.47 28.69
C GLU A 416 3.00 2.64 27.41
N ILE A 417 3.30 3.30 26.27
CA ILE A 417 3.68 2.62 25.04
C ILE A 417 4.96 1.79 25.27
N LYS A 418 5.99 2.39 25.90
CA LYS A 418 7.24 1.68 26.18
C LYS A 418 7.03 0.48 27.09
N ALA A 419 6.19 0.61 28.09
CA ALA A 419 5.82 -0.50 28.96
C ALA A 419 5.09 -1.61 28.19
N GLY A 420 4.08 -1.27 27.40
CA GLY A 420 3.32 -2.23 26.61
C GLY A 420 4.15 -2.92 25.50
N LEU A 421 5.12 -2.22 24.90
CA LEU A 421 6.04 -2.82 23.91
C LEU A 421 7.03 -3.78 24.56
N ALA A 422 7.43 -3.54 25.81
CA ALA A 422 8.32 -4.44 26.56
C ALA A 422 7.67 -5.77 26.94
N ASP A 423 6.32 -5.84 26.92
CA ASP A 423 5.55 -7.05 27.19
C ASP A 423 5.32 -7.95 25.94
N LEU A 424 5.72 -7.48 24.74
CA LEU A 424 5.61 -8.24 23.48
C LEU A 424 6.78 -9.22 23.28
#